data_b966196271aa70764039abda8d19ea6a
#
_entry.id   b966196271aa70764039abda8d19ea6a
#
_cell.length_a   1.000
_cell.length_b   1.000
_cell.length_c   1.000
_cell.angle_alpha   90.00
_cell.angle_beta   90.00
_cell.angle_gamma   90.00
#
_symmetry.space_group_name_H-M   'P 1'
#
loop_
_entity.id
_entity.type
_entity.pdbx_description
1 polymer ?
#
loop_
_entity_poly.entity_id
_entity_poly.type
_entity_poly.pdbx_seq_one_letter_code
_entity_poly.pdbx_strand_id
1 'polypeptide(L)' 'MARDIPRVMKHADAVRHFEEEMMPGIRAIEATQSGDPDWPRRSEAWNNWTDNLCKGREISDWQYENWSHPPSTGH' A
#
# COMPACT_ATOMS: atom_id res chain seq x y z
N MET A 1 19.35 -1.10 -18.69
CA MET A 1 18.71 -1.15 -18.86
C MET A 1 17.77 -1.02 -18.46
N ALA A 2 17.63 -0.95 -18.39
CA ALA A 2 16.62 -0.51 -17.89
C ALA A 2 15.59 -1.41 -17.99
N ARG A 3 14.83 -1.56 -17.18
CA ARG A 3 13.81 -2.21 -17.30
C ARG A 3 13.00 -1.58 -18.18
N ASP A 4 13.07 -1.78 -19.27
CA ASP A 4 12.28 -1.14 -20.17
C ASP A 4 10.92 -1.63 -20.13
N ILE A 5 10.67 -2.77 -19.67
CA ILE A 5 9.39 -3.24 -19.59
C ILE A 5 8.86 -3.05 -18.30
N PRO A 6 7.76 -2.45 -18.14
CA PRO A 6 7.20 -2.23 -16.87
C PRO A 6 6.86 -3.55 -16.33
N ARG A 7 7.45 -3.86 -15.25
CA ARG A 7 7.12 -4.95 -14.59
C ARG A 7 6.01 -4.56 -13.80
N VAL A 8 4.84 -4.72 -14.20
CA VAL A 8 3.66 -4.33 -13.50
C VAL A 8 3.49 -5.21 -12.29
N MET A 9 3.53 -4.62 -11.12
CA MET A 9 3.38 -5.36 -9.88
C MET A 9 1.97 -5.89 -9.74
N LYS A 10 1.83 -7.13 -9.30
CA LYS A 10 0.52 -7.70 -9.09
C LYS A 10 -0.07 -7.19 -7.79
N HIS A 11 -1.40 -7.18 -7.70
CA HIS A 11 -2.08 -6.69 -6.51
C HIS A 11 -1.63 -7.45 -5.26
N ALA A 12 -1.53 -8.77 -5.34
CA ALA A 12 -1.11 -9.57 -4.19
C ALA A 12 0.30 -9.20 -3.73
N ASP A 13 1.18 -8.90 -4.67
CA ASP A 13 2.54 -8.51 -4.33
C ASP A 13 2.55 -7.13 -3.67
N ALA A 14 1.75 -6.21 -4.18
CA ALA A 14 1.67 -4.87 -3.61
C ALA A 14 1.12 -4.93 -2.19
N VAL A 15 0.11 -5.75 -1.95
CA VAL A 15 -0.46 -5.92 -0.62
C VAL A 15 0.59 -6.50 0.31
N ARG A 16 1.32 -7.52 -0.13
CA ARG A 16 2.34 -8.14 0.70
C ARG A 16 3.43 -7.16 1.08
N HIS A 17 3.93 -6.40 0.10
CA HIS A 17 4.96 -5.42 0.38
C HIS A 17 4.46 -4.33 1.32
N PHE A 18 3.23 -3.89 1.13
CA PHE A 18 2.63 -2.90 2.01
C PHE A 18 2.59 -3.41 3.43
N GLU A 19 2.14 -4.66 3.61
CA GLU A 19 2.02 -5.21 4.95
C GLU A 19 3.36 -5.48 5.60
N GLU A 20 4.38 -5.80 4.82
CA GLU A 20 5.69 -6.05 5.36
C GLU A 20 6.48 -4.78 5.64
N GLU A 21 6.28 -3.74 4.84
CA GLU A 21 7.10 -2.55 4.93
C GLU A 21 6.40 -1.36 5.57
N MET A 22 5.09 -1.25 5.39
CA MET A 22 4.36 -0.09 5.90
C MET A 22 3.62 -0.37 7.19
N MET A 23 3.02 -1.55 7.31
CA MET A 23 2.21 -1.85 8.49
C MET A 23 2.97 -1.88 9.80
N PRO A 24 4.22 -2.37 9.87
CA PRO A 24 4.92 -2.35 11.15
C PRO A 24 5.06 -0.94 11.74
N GLY A 25 5.35 0.05 10.89
CA GLY A 25 5.42 1.43 11.36
C GLY A 25 4.09 1.96 11.81
N ILE A 26 3.02 1.61 11.09
CA ILE A 26 1.68 2.03 11.45
C ILE A 26 1.27 1.43 12.79
N ARG A 27 1.54 0.14 12.98
CA ARG A 27 1.21 -0.52 14.24
C ARG A 27 1.99 0.06 15.40
N ALA A 28 3.23 0.46 15.16
CA ALA A 28 4.03 1.10 16.20
C ALA A 28 3.41 2.42 16.65
N ILE A 29 2.91 3.20 15.69
CA ILE A 29 2.25 4.46 16.00
C ILE A 29 0.95 4.21 16.75
N GLU A 30 0.17 3.24 16.30
CA GLU A 30 -1.08 2.91 16.98
C GLU A 30 -0.85 2.48 18.41
N ALA A 31 0.22 1.76 18.66
CA ALA A 31 0.54 1.29 20.01
C ALA A 31 0.87 2.46 20.95
N THR A 32 1.41 3.55 20.43
CA THR A 32 1.71 4.71 21.26
C THR A 32 0.49 5.58 21.51
N GLN A 33 -0.59 5.35 20.79
CA GLN A 33 -1.82 6.11 20.97
C GLN A 33 -2.80 5.32 21.81
N SER A 34 -3.65 4.53 21.19
CA SER A 34 -4.66 3.80 21.95
C SER A 34 -4.48 2.28 21.89
N GLY A 35 -3.64 1.83 20.99
CA GLY A 35 -3.49 0.40 20.76
C GLY A 35 -4.51 -0.15 19.80
N ASP A 36 -5.52 0.65 19.43
CA ASP A 36 -6.54 0.20 18.49
C ASP A 36 -6.13 0.53 17.08
N PRO A 37 -6.63 -0.23 16.08
CA PRO A 37 -6.34 0.08 14.70
C PRO A 37 -6.82 1.46 14.31
N ASP A 38 -5.98 2.21 13.61
CA ASP A 38 -6.33 3.53 13.12
C ASP A 38 -6.71 3.37 11.65
N TRP A 39 -7.95 3.00 11.40
CA TRP A 39 -8.41 2.66 10.05
C TRP A 39 -8.19 3.79 9.04
N PRO A 40 -8.52 5.05 9.37
CA PRO A 40 -8.24 6.14 8.43
C PRO A 40 -6.76 6.26 8.07
N ARG A 41 -5.87 6.09 9.04
CA ARG A 41 -4.44 6.16 8.77
C ARG A 41 -4.00 5.02 7.88
N ARG A 42 -4.54 3.82 8.12
CA ARG A 42 -4.19 2.65 7.32
C ARG A 42 -4.67 2.81 5.89
N SER A 43 -5.89 3.31 5.69
CA SER A 43 -6.41 3.55 4.35
C SER A 43 -5.60 4.61 3.62
N GLU A 44 -5.26 5.69 4.32
CA GLU A 44 -4.49 6.74 3.70
C GLU A 44 -3.09 6.25 3.33
N ALA A 45 -2.50 5.42 4.19
CA ALA A 45 -1.19 4.86 3.90
C ALA A 45 -1.22 3.99 2.65
N TRP A 46 -2.28 3.20 2.47
CA TRP A 46 -2.43 2.39 1.27
C TRP A 46 -2.56 3.29 0.04
N ASN A 47 -3.37 4.35 0.14
CA ASN A 47 -3.53 5.28 -0.98
C ASN A 47 -2.20 5.92 -1.36
N ASN A 48 -1.42 6.34 -0.36
CA ASN A 48 -0.12 6.94 -0.63
C ASN A 48 0.87 5.92 -1.20
N TRP A 49 0.79 4.68 -0.71
CA TRP A 49 1.65 3.61 -1.19
C TRP A 49 1.41 3.33 -2.66
N THR A 50 0.13 3.17 -3.04
CA THR A 50 -0.21 2.90 -4.44
C THR A 50 0.04 4.11 -5.33
N ASP A 51 -0.13 5.32 -4.79
CA ASP A 51 0.18 6.52 -5.54
C ASP A 51 1.67 6.56 -5.89
N ASN A 52 2.52 6.21 -4.93
CA ASN A 52 3.95 6.16 -5.17
C ASN A 52 4.33 5.07 -6.17
N LEU A 53 3.67 3.92 -6.09
CA LEU A 53 3.91 2.86 -7.06
C LEU A 53 3.51 3.29 -8.46
N CYS A 54 2.41 4.02 -8.57
CA CYS A 54 1.95 4.51 -9.86
C CYS A 54 2.92 5.54 -10.41
N LYS A 55 3.39 6.46 -9.57
CA LYS A 55 4.34 7.47 -10.00
C LYS A 55 5.66 6.85 -10.42
N GLY A 56 6.05 5.75 -9.77
CA GLY A 56 7.27 5.03 -10.12
C GLY A 56 7.08 4.06 -11.27
N ARG A 57 5.88 4.03 -11.83
CA ARG A 57 5.55 3.15 -12.96
C ARG A 57 5.66 1.69 -12.62
N GLU A 58 5.48 1.35 -11.35
CA GLU A 58 5.47 -0.04 -10.93
C GLU A 58 4.06 -0.62 -11.00
N ILE A 59 3.05 0.23 -11.08
CA ILE A 59 1.69 -0.19 -11.37
C ILE A 59 1.11 0.81 -12.37
N SER A 60 0.07 0.37 -13.06
CA SER A 60 -0.57 1.20 -14.07
C SER A 60 -1.63 2.09 -13.44
N ASP A 61 -2.10 3.09 -14.18
CA ASP A 61 -3.18 3.93 -13.73
C ASP A 61 -4.43 3.12 -13.45
N TRP A 62 -4.70 2.12 -14.29
CA TRP A 62 -5.86 1.27 -14.10
C TRP A 62 -5.78 0.53 -12.77
N GLN A 63 -4.59 0.01 -12.44
CA GLN A 63 -4.40 -0.69 -11.18
C GLN A 63 -4.59 0.24 -10.00
N TYR A 64 -4.04 1.45 -10.10
CA TYR A 64 -4.18 2.42 -9.02
C TYR A 64 -5.64 2.76 -8.76
N GLU A 65 -6.45 2.87 -9.81
CA GLU A 65 -7.82 3.27 -9.66
C GLU A 65 -8.75 2.11 -9.31
N ASN A 66 -8.34 0.89 -9.62
CA ASN A 66 -9.25 -0.26 -9.50
C ASN A 66 -8.89 -1.28 -8.44
N TRP A 67 -7.69 -1.22 -7.89
CA TRP A 67 -7.33 -2.18 -6.86
C TRP A 67 -8.10 -1.95 -5.57
N SER A 68 -8.54 -3.06 -4.96
CA SER A 68 -9.20 -2.98 -3.68
C SER A 68 -8.18 -2.77 -2.57
N HIS A 69 -8.62 -2.15 -1.48
CA HIS A 69 -7.78 -2.01 -0.31
C HIS A 69 -7.59 -3.37 0.35
N PRO A 70 -6.42 -3.62 0.94
CA PRO A 70 -6.22 -4.88 1.65
C PRO A 70 -7.02 -4.93 2.94
N PRO A 71 -7.31 -6.13 3.44
CA PRO A 71 -8.08 -6.26 4.68
C PRO A 71 -7.44 -5.52 5.85
N SER A 72 -6.11 -5.40 5.87
CA SER A 72 -5.43 -4.72 6.95
C SER A 72 -5.77 -3.25 7.05
N THR A 73 -6.40 -2.66 6.03
CA THR A 73 -6.82 -1.26 6.07
C THR A 73 -8.30 -1.12 6.44
N GLY A 74 -8.98 -2.21 6.73
CA GLY A 74 -10.37 -2.16 7.16
C GLY A 74 -11.39 -2.24 6.04
N HIS A 75 -10.98 -2.59 4.86
CA HIS A 75 -11.89 -2.67 3.71
C HIS A 75 -12.11 -4.09 3.25
#